data_ef007c8e3097f76367b6d234a6b9d67f
#
_entry.id   ef007c8e3097f76367b6d234a6b9d67f
#
_cell.length_a   1.000
_cell.length_b   1.000
_cell.length_c   1.000
_cell.angle_alpha   90.00
_cell.angle_beta   90.00
_cell.angle_gamma   90.00
#
_symmetry.space_group_name_H-M   'P 1'
#
loop_
_entity.id
_entity.type
_entity.pdbx_description
1 polymer ?
#
loop_
_entity_poly.entity_id
_entity_poly.type
_entity_poly.pdbx_seq_one_letter_code
_entity_poly.pdbx_strand_id
1 'polypeptide(L)'
;KELKLDENTIVFFCGDNGGNDYFKDKEHPRGFHGANVNPATGVEFRGTKGTLYEGGLRIPMSVRWPGRIQSGQVSDLLWYFPDVLPTVAELTGAMAPDDVDGMSILPELIGEGAASRKQTTHEYLYWEIGSQVAIRMENWKAVQPGAKRGWELYNLNNDLSEAKNLANDHPEILTQLRLLAAEAHEDAKEGTFFDKDIHERDRRAKFGNKPVPKKGKVNSIPTEGLLDGKKLKIARVSSESDGNQKQAINLLDGDPRTHWHTSFS
;
A
#
# COMPACT_ATOMS: atom_id res chain seq x y z
N LYS A 1 -7.79 -23.11 8.07
CA LYS A 1 -8.39 -23.98 9.13
C LYS A 1 -8.22 -25.44 8.81
N GLU A 2 -8.59 -25.91 7.62
CA GLU A 2 -8.46 -27.34 7.23
C GLU A 2 -7.03 -27.87 7.33
N LEU A 3 -6.03 -27.06 6.98
CA LEU A 3 -4.60 -27.40 7.03
C LEU A 3 -3.97 -27.17 8.41
N LYS A 4 -4.73 -26.71 9.40
CA LYS A 4 -4.24 -26.36 10.77
C LYS A 4 -3.08 -25.36 10.78
N LEU A 5 -2.98 -24.50 9.77
CA LEU A 5 -1.95 -23.44 9.67
C LEU A 5 -2.41 -22.10 10.24
N ASP A 6 -3.66 -21.97 10.65
CA ASP A 6 -4.32 -20.71 10.99
C ASP A 6 -3.58 -19.96 12.13
N GLU A 7 -3.16 -20.68 13.16
CA GLU A 7 -2.45 -20.10 14.31
C GLU A 7 -0.97 -19.76 14.02
N ASN A 8 -0.42 -20.35 12.96
CA ASN A 8 0.95 -20.11 12.52
C ASN A 8 1.02 -19.30 11.22
N THR A 9 0.00 -18.49 10.94
CA THR A 9 -0.06 -17.66 9.74
C THR A 9 -0.55 -16.26 10.10
N ILE A 10 0.32 -15.27 9.88
CA ILE A 10 -0.07 -13.87 9.89
C ILE A 10 -0.54 -13.46 8.49
N VAL A 11 -1.65 -12.72 8.43
CA VAL A 11 -2.21 -12.21 7.17
C VAL A 11 -2.32 -10.71 7.27
N PHE A 12 -1.63 -10.00 6.38
CA PHE A 12 -1.80 -8.56 6.14
C PHE A 12 -2.72 -8.38 4.95
N PHE A 13 -3.75 -7.59 5.10
CA PHE A 13 -4.68 -7.24 4.02
C PHE A 13 -4.80 -5.73 3.93
N CYS A 14 -4.41 -5.16 2.80
CA CYS A 14 -4.44 -3.71 2.57
C CYS A 14 -4.62 -3.39 1.08
N GLY A 15 -4.95 -2.14 0.78
CA GLY A 15 -4.74 -1.58 -0.55
C GLY A 15 -3.25 -1.35 -0.81
N ASP A 16 -2.85 -1.21 -2.06
CA ASP A 16 -1.49 -0.86 -2.47
C ASP A 16 -1.28 0.66 -2.56
N ASN A 17 -2.36 1.38 -2.81
CA ASN A 17 -2.43 2.84 -2.91
C ASN A 17 -3.87 3.32 -2.71
N GLY A 18 -4.06 4.63 -2.69
CA GLY A 18 -5.38 5.23 -2.59
C GLY A 18 -6.28 4.95 -3.79
N GLY A 19 -7.54 5.30 -3.64
CA GLY A 19 -8.58 5.09 -4.64
C GLY A 19 -8.24 5.69 -6.00
N ASN A 20 -8.72 5.05 -7.04
CA ASN A 20 -8.54 5.47 -8.42
C ASN A 20 -9.78 6.22 -8.90
N ASP A 21 -9.62 7.34 -9.57
CA ASP A 21 -10.71 8.17 -10.08
C ASP A 21 -11.02 7.97 -11.58
N TYR A 22 -10.57 6.87 -12.16
CA TYR A 22 -10.78 6.59 -13.60
C TYR A 22 -12.25 6.51 -13.99
N PHE A 23 -13.13 6.11 -13.07
CA PHE A 23 -14.55 5.94 -13.33
C PHE A 23 -15.37 6.67 -12.26
N LYS A 24 -15.54 7.99 -12.47
CA LYS A 24 -16.33 8.85 -11.55
C LYS A 24 -17.82 8.68 -11.70
N ASP A 25 -18.27 8.07 -12.78
CA ASP A 25 -19.67 7.76 -13.02
C ASP A 25 -20.07 6.53 -12.22
N LYS A 26 -21.04 6.71 -11.30
CA LYS A 26 -21.57 5.63 -10.48
C LYS A 26 -22.25 4.53 -11.28
N GLU A 27 -22.70 4.84 -12.50
CA GLU A 27 -23.36 3.91 -13.41
C GLU A 27 -22.37 3.27 -14.41
N HIS A 28 -21.07 3.57 -14.30
CA HIS A 28 -20.09 3.01 -15.21
C HIS A 28 -20.07 1.47 -15.13
N PRO A 29 -20.09 0.74 -16.26
CA PRO A 29 -20.19 -0.74 -16.29
C PRO A 29 -19.10 -1.48 -15.52
N ARG A 30 -17.94 -0.84 -15.29
CA ARG A 30 -16.82 -1.39 -14.50
C ARG A 30 -16.90 -1.03 -13.01
N GLY A 31 -18.01 -0.43 -12.58
CA GLY A 31 -18.20 0.03 -11.22
C GLY A 31 -17.62 1.43 -10.97
N PHE A 32 -18.04 2.01 -9.87
CA PHE A 32 -17.58 3.32 -9.40
C PHE A 32 -16.18 3.20 -8.79
N HIS A 33 -15.27 4.01 -9.28
CA HIS A 33 -13.94 4.18 -8.70
C HIS A 33 -13.78 5.66 -8.35
N GLY A 34 -13.90 5.97 -7.09
CA GLY A 34 -13.81 7.34 -6.57
C GLY A 34 -12.72 7.49 -5.54
N ALA A 35 -12.62 8.68 -4.99
CA ALA A 35 -11.73 8.97 -3.88
C ALA A 35 -12.13 8.13 -2.65
N ASN A 36 -11.13 7.77 -1.84
CA ASN A 36 -11.37 7.14 -0.56
C ASN A 36 -12.11 8.10 0.37
N VAL A 37 -12.99 7.55 1.19
CA VAL A 37 -13.70 8.31 2.21
C VAL A 37 -13.31 7.82 3.60
N ASN A 38 -13.33 8.71 4.57
CA ASN A 38 -13.22 8.33 5.97
C ASN A 38 -14.50 7.54 6.35
N PRO A 39 -14.40 6.27 6.72
CA PRO A 39 -15.57 5.44 7.01
C PRO A 39 -16.38 5.90 8.23
N ALA A 40 -15.75 6.62 9.16
CA ALA A 40 -16.42 7.11 10.36
C ALA A 40 -17.21 8.40 10.11
N THR A 41 -16.76 9.26 9.19
CA THR A 41 -17.34 10.59 8.97
C THR A 41 -17.98 10.74 7.58
N GLY A 42 -17.68 9.84 6.63
CA GLY A 42 -18.08 9.96 5.23
C GLY A 42 -17.36 11.09 4.47
N VAL A 43 -16.37 11.74 5.09
CA VAL A 43 -15.60 12.82 4.46
C VAL A 43 -14.66 12.25 3.42
N GLU A 44 -14.70 12.79 2.22
CA GLU A 44 -13.82 12.40 1.11
C GLU A 44 -12.40 12.93 1.36
N PHE A 45 -11.41 12.04 1.20
CA PHE A 45 -10.01 12.43 1.23
C PHE A 45 -9.62 13.12 -0.07
N ARG A 46 -8.77 14.14 0.02
CA ARG A 46 -8.27 14.84 -1.14
C ARG A 46 -7.34 13.97 -1.98
N GLY A 47 -7.46 14.08 -3.30
CA GLY A 47 -6.61 13.37 -4.25
C GLY A 47 -6.99 11.89 -4.40
N THR A 48 -6.24 11.22 -5.27
CA THR A 48 -6.46 9.83 -5.68
C THR A 48 -5.10 9.20 -5.98
N LYS A 49 -5.09 7.94 -6.40
CA LYS A 49 -3.89 7.23 -6.87
C LYS A 49 -2.98 8.14 -7.72
N GLY A 50 -1.71 8.18 -7.37
CA GLY A 50 -0.71 9.01 -8.06
C GLY A 50 -0.57 10.44 -7.51
N THR A 51 -1.30 10.77 -6.43
CA THR A 51 -1.10 12.02 -5.68
C THR A 51 -0.59 11.72 -4.27
N LEU A 52 0.07 12.69 -3.64
CA LEU A 52 0.59 12.55 -2.28
C LEU A 52 -0.33 13.18 -1.21
N TYR A 53 -1.58 13.46 -1.56
CA TYR A 53 -2.63 13.79 -0.61
C TYR A 53 -3.18 12.53 0.07
N GLU A 54 -3.97 12.69 1.14
CA GLU A 54 -4.50 11.56 1.92
C GLU A 54 -5.28 10.56 1.05
N GLY A 55 -6.04 11.03 0.04
CA GLY A 55 -6.76 10.16 -0.88
C GLY A 55 -5.86 9.28 -1.77
N GLY A 56 -4.60 9.66 -1.95
CA GLY A 56 -3.61 8.85 -2.66
C GLY A 56 -2.76 7.95 -1.74
N LEU A 57 -2.54 8.37 -0.49
CA LEU A 57 -1.65 7.69 0.46
C LEU A 57 -2.37 6.84 1.50
N ARG A 58 -3.51 7.33 2.04
CA ARG A 58 -4.22 6.63 3.11
C ARG A 58 -4.98 5.43 2.56
N ILE A 59 -4.63 4.26 3.03
CA ILE A 59 -5.21 2.99 2.63
C ILE A 59 -5.81 2.26 3.83
N PRO A 60 -6.93 1.54 3.64
CA PRO A 60 -7.43 0.63 4.67
C PRO A 60 -6.49 -0.56 4.81
N MET A 61 -6.31 -1.00 6.05
CA MET A 61 -5.53 -2.16 6.36
C MET A 61 -6.12 -2.97 7.50
N SER A 62 -5.94 -4.28 7.44
CA SER A 62 -6.20 -5.17 8.55
C SER A 62 -5.13 -6.24 8.66
N VAL A 63 -4.83 -6.66 9.89
CA VAL A 63 -3.90 -7.75 10.18
C VAL A 63 -4.63 -8.81 10.98
N ARG A 64 -4.43 -10.06 10.62
CA ARG A 64 -5.03 -11.20 11.31
C ARG A 64 -3.97 -12.22 11.66
N TRP A 65 -3.91 -12.58 12.95
CA TRP A 65 -3.10 -13.70 13.45
C TRP A 65 -3.77 -14.30 14.69
N PRO A 66 -4.56 -15.36 14.51
CA PRO A 66 -5.31 -15.97 15.61
C PRO A 66 -4.39 -16.42 16.77
N GLY A 67 -4.82 -16.14 18.00
CA GLY A 67 -4.05 -16.47 19.19
C GLY A 67 -2.86 -15.55 19.48
N ARG A 68 -2.54 -14.61 18.58
CA ARG A 68 -1.46 -13.63 18.75
C ARG A 68 -1.94 -12.20 18.73
N ILE A 69 -2.81 -11.86 17.78
CA ILE A 69 -3.42 -10.52 17.68
C ILE A 69 -4.83 -10.59 18.26
N GLN A 70 -5.14 -9.66 19.15
CA GLN A 70 -6.47 -9.55 19.74
C GLN A 70 -7.50 -9.15 18.67
N SER A 71 -8.61 -9.88 18.62
CA SER A 71 -9.68 -9.59 17.67
C SER A 71 -10.40 -8.28 18.01
N GLY A 72 -10.70 -7.47 17.00
CA GLY A 72 -11.43 -6.21 17.13
C GLY A 72 -10.58 -5.04 17.65
N GLN A 73 -9.27 -5.21 17.76
CA GLN A 73 -8.35 -4.12 18.07
C GLN A 73 -8.31 -3.12 16.91
N VAL A 74 -8.30 -1.84 17.23
CA VAL A 74 -8.10 -0.72 16.31
C VAL A 74 -6.85 0.03 16.76
N SER A 75 -6.01 0.43 15.83
CA SER A 75 -4.78 1.16 16.09
C SER A 75 -4.74 2.45 15.28
N ASP A 76 -4.26 3.51 15.91
CA ASP A 76 -3.95 4.79 15.30
C ASP A 76 -2.45 4.99 15.05
N LEU A 77 -1.64 3.92 15.22
CA LEU A 77 -0.20 3.97 14.93
C LEU A 77 0.01 4.40 13.48
N LEU A 78 0.82 5.43 13.33
CA LEU A 78 1.25 5.89 12.01
C LEU A 78 2.35 4.97 11.49
N TRP A 79 2.08 4.24 10.43
CA TRP A 79 3.00 3.31 9.81
C TRP A 79 2.78 3.22 8.29
N TYR A 80 3.71 2.62 7.55
CA TYR A 80 3.68 2.53 6.10
C TYR A 80 4.38 1.25 5.59
N PHE A 81 4.38 0.99 4.27
CA PHE A 81 4.90 -0.27 3.71
C PHE A 81 6.34 -0.62 4.07
N PRO A 82 7.30 0.31 4.17
CA PRO A 82 8.64 -0.01 4.63
C PRO A 82 8.70 -0.73 5.98
N ASP A 83 7.70 -0.55 6.85
CA ASP A 83 7.62 -1.18 8.17
C ASP A 83 7.37 -2.70 8.13
N VAL A 84 6.90 -3.21 7.00
CA VAL A 84 6.61 -4.64 6.85
C VAL A 84 7.88 -5.48 6.96
N LEU A 85 8.97 -5.04 6.30
CA LEU A 85 10.23 -5.80 6.29
C LEU A 85 10.83 -5.97 7.70
N PRO A 86 11.07 -4.90 8.48
CA PRO A 86 11.60 -5.05 9.84
C PRO A 86 10.62 -5.77 10.78
N THR A 87 9.31 -5.63 10.58
CA THR A 87 8.31 -6.38 11.36
C THR A 87 8.42 -7.89 11.11
N VAL A 88 8.53 -8.30 9.86
CA VAL A 88 8.69 -9.73 9.51
C VAL A 88 10.04 -10.25 9.96
N ALA A 89 11.10 -9.46 9.84
CA ALA A 89 12.43 -9.83 10.31
C ALA A 89 12.42 -10.09 11.83
N GLU A 90 11.89 -9.17 12.63
CA GLU A 90 11.76 -9.35 14.08
C GLU A 90 10.90 -10.58 14.42
N LEU A 91 9.77 -10.75 13.72
CA LEU A 91 8.87 -11.87 13.94
C LEU A 91 9.53 -13.23 13.71
N THR A 92 10.42 -13.32 12.72
CA THR A 92 11.08 -14.57 12.31
C THR A 92 12.45 -14.76 12.96
N GLY A 93 12.96 -13.77 13.69
CA GLY A 93 14.32 -13.73 14.22
C GLY A 93 15.40 -13.53 13.15
N ALA A 94 15.00 -13.07 11.96
CA ALA A 94 15.94 -12.65 10.92
C ALA A 94 16.48 -11.24 11.21
N MET A 95 17.63 -10.91 10.63
CA MET A 95 18.15 -9.54 10.67
C MET A 95 17.58 -8.75 9.50
N ALA A 96 16.95 -7.61 9.79
CA ALA A 96 16.66 -6.63 8.75
C ALA A 96 17.95 -5.91 8.33
N PRO A 97 18.06 -5.39 7.10
CA PRO A 97 19.13 -4.47 6.75
C PRO A 97 19.11 -3.23 7.66
N ASP A 98 20.29 -2.66 7.93
CA ASP A 98 20.41 -1.51 8.83
C ASP A 98 19.98 -0.18 8.16
N ASP A 99 19.92 -0.16 6.83
CA ASP A 99 19.64 0.99 5.97
C ASP A 99 18.20 1.00 5.42
N VAL A 100 17.23 0.63 6.25
CA VAL A 100 15.80 0.65 5.87
C VAL A 100 15.06 1.78 6.57
N ASP A 101 14.16 2.44 5.85
CA ASP A 101 13.32 3.53 6.39
C ASP A 101 12.23 3.02 7.36
N GLY A 102 11.96 1.72 7.33
CA GLY A 102 10.91 1.11 8.12
C GLY A 102 11.33 0.80 9.56
N MET A 103 10.35 0.74 10.44
CA MET A 103 10.48 0.22 11.80
C MET A 103 9.53 -0.96 12.04
N SER A 104 9.90 -1.85 12.96
CA SER A 104 8.98 -2.94 13.29
C SER A 104 7.78 -2.46 14.11
N ILE A 105 6.58 -2.84 13.65
CA ILE A 105 5.30 -2.62 14.34
C ILE A 105 4.85 -3.85 15.13
N LEU A 106 5.73 -4.81 15.38
CA LEU A 106 5.38 -6.03 16.10
C LEU A 106 4.74 -5.79 17.46
N PRO A 107 5.23 -4.85 18.33
CA PRO A 107 4.60 -4.57 19.60
C PRO A 107 3.16 -4.06 19.48
N GLU A 108 2.86 -3.28 18.45
CA GLU A 108 1.49 -2.82 18.18
C GLU A 108 0.57 -3.97 17.79
N LEU A 109 1.09 -4.94 17.05
CA LEU A 109 0.31 -6.08 16.55
C LEU A 109 -0.02 -7.09 17.69
N ILE A 110 0.98 -7.47 18.50
CA ILE A 110 0.85 -8.56 19.48
C ILE A 110 0.83 -8.10 20.94
N GLY A 111 0.99 -6.80 21.16
CA GLY A 111 1.12 -6.19 22.48
C GLY A 111 2.59 -6.07 22.95
N GLU A 112 2.92 -4.96 23.61
CA GLU A 112 4.28 -4.65 24.09
C GLU A 112 4.83 -5.72 25.05
N GLY A 113 3.96 -6.29 25.89
CA GLY A 113 4.35 -7.37 26.81
C GLY A 113 4.78 -8.65 26.06
N ALA A 114 4.07 -9.04 25.00
CA ALA A 114 4.41 -10.20 24.20
C ALA A 114 5.66 -9.96 23.32
N ALA A 115 5.84 -8.73 22.86
CA ALA A 115 7.02 -8.32 22.09
C ALA A 115 8.23 -8.03 22.98
N SER A 116 8.06 -7.97 24.32
CA SER A 116 9.11 -7.66 25.30
C SER A 116 9.79 -6.30 25.08
N ARG A 117 9.13 -5.38 24.41
CA ARG A 117 9.57 -4.00 24.17
C ARG A 117 8.39 -3.07 23.91
N LYS A 118 8.62 -1.76 24.03
CA LYS A 118 7.65 -0.75 23.66
C LYS A 118 7.61 -0.52 22.15
N GLN A 119 6.44 -0.10 21.65
CA GLN A 119 6.33 0.40 20.30
C GLN A 119 7.01 1.76 20.17
N THR A 120 7.86 1.90 19.17
CA THR A 120 8.44 3.17 18.74
C THR A 120 7.56 3.81 17.68
N THR A 121 7.73 5.11 17.44
CA THR A 121 7.02 5.84 16.40
C THR A 121 8.02 6.45 15.42
N HIS A 122 7.61 6.62 14.19
CA HIS A 122 8.39 7.40 13.24
C HIS A 122 8.46 8.87 13.69
N GLU A 123 9.62 9.48 13.54
CA GLU A 123 9.78 10.93 13.68
C GLU A 123 8.98 11.65 12.60
N TYR A 124 9.10 11.15 11.36
CA TYR A 124 8.31 11.59 10.20
C TYR A 124 8.11 10.45 9.21
N LEU A 125 7.17 10.60 8.30
CA LEU A 125 7.02 9.78 7.09
C LEU A 125 7.25 10.65 5.87
N TYR A 126 8.01 10.14 4.91
CA TYR A 126 8.36 10.82 3.67
C TYR A 126 7.89 10.06 2.44
N TRP A 127 7.39 10.79 1.45
CA TRP A 127 6.99 10.23 0.17
C TRP A 127 7.40 11.15 -0.96
N GLU A 128 7.86 10.54 -2.06
CA GLU A 128 8.19 11.23 -3.29
C GLU A 128 7.68 10.43 -4.49
N ILE A 129 7.10 11.12 -5.47
CA ILE A 129 6.70 10.54 -6.74
C ILE A 129 6.82 11.58 -7.86
N GLY A 130 7.73 11.36 -8.79
CA GLY A 130 8.04 12.32 -9.84
C GLY A 130 8.53 13.65 -9.24
N SER A 131 7.74 14.71 -9.40
CA SER A 131 8.07 16.01 -8.83
C SER A 131 7.20 16.39 -7.62
N GLN A 132 6.45 15.44 -7.10
CA GLN A 132 5.65 15.63 -5.89
C GLN A 132 6.43 15.17 -4.68
N VAL A 133 6.34 15.90 -3.59
CA VAL A 133 6.93 15.55 -2.30
C VAL A 133 5.88 15.72 -1.21
N ALA A 134 5.82 14.79 -0.27
CA ALA A 134 5.06 14.94 0.95
C ALA A 134 5.85 14.45 2.15
N ILE A 135 5.65 15.11 3.27
CA ILE A 135 6.22 14.74 4.56
C ILE A 135 5.16 14.92 5.64
N ARG A 136 5.10 13.98 6.56
CA ARG A 136 4.20 14.01 7.70
C ARG A 136 4.97 13.79 8.99
N MET A 137 4.79 14.69 9.94
CA MET A 137 5.29 14.61 11.31
C MET A 137 4.09 14.76 12.23
N GLU A 138 3.79 13.72 12.99
CA GLU A 138 2.59 13.66 13.83
C GLU A 138 1.30 14.00 13.05
N ASN A 139 0.63 15.09 13.41
CA ASN A 139 -0.59 15.58 12.77
C ASN A 139 -0.34 16.58 11.64
N TRP A 140 0.89 17.06 11.48
CA TRP A 140 1.24 18.00 10.44
C TRP A 140 1.73 17.30 9.18
N LYS A 141 1.18 17.72 8.06
CA LYS A 141 1.59 17.22 6.76
C LYS A 141 1.84 18.38 5.80
N ALA A 142 3.03 18.40 5.22
CA ALA A 142 3.38 19.30 4.14
C ALA A 142 3.41 18.56 2.81
N VAL A 143 2.84 19.19 1.77
CA VAL A 143 2.78 18.63 0.42
C VAL A 143 3.29 19.65 -0.57
N GLN A 144 4.21 19.28 -1.43
CA GLN A 144 4.56 19.99 -2.66
C GLN A 144 3.98 19.20 -3.84
N PRO A 145 2.88 19.61 -4.44
CA PRO A 145 2.18 18.82 -5.46
C PRO A 145 2.82 18.89 -6.85
N GLY A 146 4.04 19.37 -6.94
CA GLY A 146 4.86 19.41 -8.16
C GLY A 146 5.93 20.48 -8.10
N ALA A 147 6.99 20.35 -8.86
CA ALA A 147 8.19 21.22 -8.83
C ALA A 147 7.94 22.73 -8.97
N LYS A 148 6.89 23.11 -9.69
CA LYS A 148 6.51 24.52 -9.92
C LYS A 148 5.40 25.03 -8.98
N ARG A 149 4.97 24.20 -8.04
CA ARG A 149 3.92 24.52 -7.08
C ARG A 149 4.53 24.85 -5.73
N GLY A 150 3.91 25.79 -5.02
CA GLY A 150 4.26 26.07 -3.63
C GLY A 150 3.97 24.89 -2.71
N TRP A 151 4.62 24.87 -1.55
CA TRP A 151 4.29 23.94 -0.49
C TRP A 151 2.96 24.32 0.15
N GLU A 152 2.20 23.30 0.48
CA GLU A 152 0.93 23.35 1.20
C GLU A 152 1.14 22.70 2.58
N LEU A 153 0.44 23.17 3.61
CA LEU A 153 0.53 22.63 4.98
C LEU A 153 -0.86 22.33 5.52
N TYR A 154 -1.03 21.17 6.14
CA TYR A 154 -2.30 20.71 6.68
C TYR A 154 -2.13 20.15 8.10
N ASN A 155 -3.16 20.33 8.93
CA ASN A 155 -3.26 19.67 10.23
C ASN A 155 -4.31 18.55 10.12
N LEU A 156 -3.85 17.32 9.98
CA LEU A 156 -4.71 16.16 9.72
C LEU A 156 -5.59 15.76 10.92
N ASN A 157 -5.31 16.28 12.12
CA ASN A 157 -6.18 16.06 13.27
C ASN A 157 -7.55 16.71 13.10
N ASN A 158 -7.59 17.87 12.41
CA ASN A 158 -8.79 18.66 12.24
C ASN A 158 -9.27 18.72 10.78
N ASP A 159 -8.42 18.35 9.82
CA ASP A 159 -8.67 18.50 8.38
C ASP A 159 -8.07 17.30 7.60
N LEU A 160 -8.70 16.14 7.72
CA LEU A 160 -8.31 14.94 6.96
C LEU A 160 -8.55 15.06 5.45
N SER A 161 -9.39 16.03 5.03
CA SER A 161 -9.65 16.30 3.62
C SER A 161 -8.66 17.27 2.98
N GLU A 162 -7.68 17.77 3.76
CA GLU A 162 -6.66 18.70 3.26
C GLU A 162 -7.25 19.90 2.52
N ALA A 163 -8.36 20.42 3.06
CA ALA A 163 -9.15 21.49 2.44
C ALA A 163 -8.56 22.89 2.71
N LYS A 164 -7.97 23.09 3.89
CA LYS A 164 -7.46 24.39 4.32
C LYS A 164 -5.94 24.40 4.40
N ASN A 165 -5.30 25.05 3.43
CA ASN A 165 -3.85 25.25 3.45
C ASN A 165 -3.45 26.26 4.55
N LEU A 166 -2.65 25.81 5.51
CA LEU A 166 -2.16 26.56 6.68
C LEU A 166 -0.71 27.06 6.52
N ALA A 167 -0.13 26.97 5.33
CA ALA A 167 1.27 27.34 5.09
C ALA A 167 1.64 28.77 5.50
N ASN A 168 0.69 29.71 5.34
CA ASN A 168 0.87 31.10 5.74
C ASN A 168 0.58 31.34 7.24
N ASP A 169 -0.24 30.48 7.85
CA ASP A 169 -0.61 30.60 9.26
C ASP A 169 0.46 30.00 10.18
N HIS A 170 1.24 29.01 9.68
CA HIS A 170 2.28 28.27 10.43
C HIS A 170 3.57 28.11 9.63
N PRO A 171 4.24 29.22 9.25
CA PRO A 171 5.44 29.19 8.42
C PRO A 171 6.63 28.48 9.11
N GLU A 172 6.69 28.48 10.44
CA GLU A 172 7.72 27.80 11.24
C GLU A 172 7.62 26.28 11.10
N ILE A 173 6.39 25.72 11.18
CA ILE A 173 6.13 24.29 11.02
C ILE A 173 6.44 23.87 9.59
N LEU A 174 5.99 24.64 8.61
CA LEU A 174 6.30 24.38 7.22
C LEU A 174 7.81 24.37 6.95
N THR A 175 8.55 25.30 7.55
CA THR A 175 10.01 25.38 7.41
C THR A 175 10.68 24.13 7.99
N GLN A 176 10.27 23.67 9.17
CA GLN A 176 10.77 22.44 9.78
C GLN A 176 10.52 21.24 8.89
N LEU A 177 9.29 21.04 8.42
CA LEU A 177 8.93 19.92 7.56
C LEU A 177 9.69 19.93 6.22
N ARG A 178 9.91 21.11 5.65
CA ARG A 178 10.73 21.23 4.43
C ARG A 178 12.21 20.89 4.64
N LEU A 179 12.75 21.20 5.80
CA LEU A 179 14.12 20.80 6.16
C LEU A 179 14.23 19.29 6.30
N LEU A 180 13.29 18.67 7.02
CA LEU A 180 13.23 17.21 7.14
C LEU A 180 13.02 16.54 5.78
N ALA A 181 12.18 17.11 4.91
CA ALA A 181 11.96 16.57 3.56
C ALA A 181 13.23 16.68 2.68
N ALA A 182 14.04 17.73 2.85
CA ALA A 182 15.31 17.86 2.15
C ALA A 182 16.37 16.89 2.67
N GLU A 183 16.33 16.56 3.96
CA GLU A 183 17.21 15.55 4.57
C GLU A 183 16.83 14.13 4.16
N ALA A 184 15.53 13.85 4.08
CA ALA A 184 15.00 12.54 3.68
C ALA A 184 15.14 12.23 2.18
N HIS A 185 15.38 13.26 1.36
CA HIS A 185 15.51 13.08 -0.08
C HIS A 185 16.81 12.37 -0.45
N GLU A 186 16.69 11.32 -1.25
CA GLU A 186 17.80 10.66 -1.91
C GLU A 186 17.69 10.82 -3.43
N ASP A 187 18.78 11.19 -4.06
CA ASP A 187 18.82 11.26 -5.52
C ASP A 187 18.54 9.89 -6.14
N ALA A 188 17.69 9.87 -7.17
CA ALA A 188 17.46 8.66 -7.93
C ALA A 188 18.77 8.13 -8.49
N LYS A 189 18.98 6.81 -8.41
CA LYS A 189 20.14 6.18 -9.05
C LYS A 189 20.18 6.54 -10.52
N GLU A 190 21.39 6.89 -11.02
CA GLU A 190 21.58 7.15 -12.43
C GLU A 190 21.10 5.99 -13.28
N GLY A 191 20.33 6.29 -14.31
CA GLY A 191 19.74 5.34 -15.23
C GLY A 191 18.29 5.70 -15.54
N THR A 192 17.80 5.20 -16.64
CA THR A 192 16.40 5.37 -17.03
C THR A 192 15.69 4.05 -16.93
N PHE A 193 14.82 3.90 -15.93
CA PHE A 193 13.98 2.71 -15.74
C PHE A 193 13.01 2.46 -16.91
N PHE A 194 12.77 3.49 -17.73
CA PHE A 194 11.86 3.45 -18.88
C PHE A 194 12.56 3.48 -20.24
N ASP A 195 13.89 3.48 -20.25
CA ASP A 195 14.65 3.40 -21.51
C ASP A 195 14.50 2.01 -22.11
N LYS A 196 13.83 1.95 -23.27
CA LYS A 196 13.57 0.69 -23.97
C LYS A 196 14.85 -0.02 -24.38
N ASP A 197 15.89 0.73 -24.74
CA ASP A 197 17.16 0.17 -25.20
C ASP A 197 17.95 -0.41 -24.03
N ILE A 198 17.93 0.25 -22.87
CA ILE A 198 18.52 -0.28 -21.63
C ILE A 198 17.77 -1.54 -21.20
N HIS A 199 16.43 -1.50 -21.16
CA HIS A 199 15.62 -2.68 -20.83
C HIS A 199 15.89 -3.85 -21.78
N GLU A 200 15.99 -3.59 -23.07
CA GLU A 200 16.25 -4.63 -24.05
C GLU A 200 17.68 -5.17 -23.92
N ARG A 201 18.66 -4.33 -23.64
CA ARG A 201 20.03 -4.74 -23.34
C ARG A 201 20.09 -5.66 -22.12
N ASP A 202 19.44 -5.27 -21.02
CA ASP A 202 19.42 -6.03 -19.78
C ASP A 202 18.66 -7.35 -19.94
N ARG A 203 17.57 -7.32 -20.69
CA ARG A 203 16.84 -8.52 -21.07
C ARG A 203 17.72 -9.49 -21.87
N ARG A 204 18.46 -8.98 -22.86
CA ARG A 204 19.39 -9.79 -23.67
C ARG A 204 20.53 -10.36 -22.83
N ALA A 205 21.08 -9.57 -21.90
CA ALA A 205 22.11 -10.03 -21.00
C ALA A 205 21.61 -11.20 -20.09
N LYS A 206 20.36 -11.10 -19.61
CA LYS A 206 19.77 -12.09 -18.73
C LYS A 206 19.23 -13.33 -19.43
N PHE A 207 18.61 -13.18 -20.59
CA PHE A 207 17.86 -14.24 -21.28
C PHE A 207 18.43 -14.59 -22.67
N GLY A 208 19.51 -13.94 -23.11
CA GLY A 208 20.06 -14.06 -24.44
C GLY A 208 19.15 -13.47 -25.52
N ASN A 209 19.49 -13.74 -26.79
CA ASN A 209 18.72 -13.26 -27.96
C ASN A 209 17.40 -14.04 -28.20
N LYS A 210 16.91 -14.78 -27.21
CA LYS A 210 15.63 -15.48 -27.34
C LYS A 210 14.52 -14.44 -27.59
N PRO A 211 13.67 -14.62 -28.61
CA PRO A 211 12.53 -13.73 -28.82
C PRO A 211 11.65 -13.73 -27.56
N VAL A 212 11.13 -12.54 -27.22
CA VAL A 212 10.08 -12.46 -26.18
C VAL A 212 8.94 -13.36 -26.64
N PRO A 213 8.49 -14.33 -25.84
CA PRO A 213 7.31 -15.08 -26.18
C PRO A 213 6.18 -14.07 -26.42
N LYS A 214 5.60 -14.05 -27.64
CA LYS A 214 4.38 -13.29 -27.86
C LYS A 214 3.40 -13.73 -26.77
N LYS A 215 2.78 -12.78 -26.08
CA LYS A 215 1.71 -13.08 -25.08
C LYS A 215 0.71 -14.06 -25.70
N GLY A 216 0.89 -15.31 -25.43
CA GLY A 216 0.11 -16.38 -26.02
C GLY A 216 0.57 -17.73 -25.46
N LYS A 217 -0.04 -18.16 -24.40
CA LYS A 217 0.18 -19.33 -23.55
C LYS A 217 1.19 -19.05 -22.44
N VAL A 218 0.66 -18.63 -21.30
CA VAL A 218 1.32 -18.88 -20.03
C VAL A 218 1.52 -20.40 -19.96
N ASN A 219 2.75 -20.85 -20.15
CA ASN A 219 3.09 -22.22 -19.83
C ASN A 219 2.68 -22.42 -18.38
N SER A 220 1.92 -23.48 -18.14
CA SER A 220 1.47 -23.84 -16.81
C SER A 220 2.63 -23.66 -15.82
N ILE A 221 2.41 -22.83 -14.81
CA ILE A 221 3.29 -22.76 -13.65
C ILE A 221 3.41 -24.21 -13.16
N PRO A 222 4.63 -24.71 -12.89
CA PRO A 222 4.78 -26.05 -12.33
C PRO A 222 3.91 -26.13 -11.08
N THR A 223 2.91 -26.99 -11.10
CA THR A 223 1.94 -27.13 -10.01
C THR A 223 2.45 -28.02 -8.88
N GLU A 224 3.69 -28.50 -9.00
CA GLU A 224 4.32 -29.32 -7.96
C GLU A 224 4.55 -28.45 -6.71
N GLY A 225 3.85 -28.78 -5.64
CA GLY A 225 3.86 -28.01 -4.38
C GLY A 225 2.79 -26.91 -4.27
N LEU A 226 2.01 -26.63 -5.31
CA LEU A 226 0.89 -25.72 -5.22
C LEU A 226 -0.39 -26.46 -4.78
N LEU A 227 -1.25 -25.76 -4.04
CA LEU A 227 -2.58 -26.28 -3.73
C LEU A 227 -3.39 -26.43 -5.03
N ASP A 228 -4.00 -27.60 -5.22
CA ASP A 228 -4.92 -27.82 -6.34
C ASP A 228 -6.13 -26.91 -6.18
N GLY A 229 -6.28 -25.91 -7.07
CA GLY A 229 -7.38 -24.94 -7.04
C GLY A 229 -8.76 -25.58 -7.04
N LYS A 230 -8.89 -26.80 -7.63
CA LYS A 230 -10.15 -27.59 -7.62
C LYS A 230 -10.51 -28.11 -6.23
N LYS A 231 -9.54 -28.19 -5.32
CA LYS A 231 -9.74 -28.61 -3.93
C LYS A 231 -10.01 -27.42 -3.00
N LEU A 232 -9.79 -26.21 -3.48
CA LEU A 232 -10.06 -24.99 -2.72
C LEU A 232 -11.55 -24.67 -2.83
N LYS A 233 -12.12 -24.18 -1.74
CA LYS A 233 -13.49 -23.67 -1.69
C LYS A 233 -13.50 -22.28 -1.09
N ILE A 234 -14.23 -21.40 -1.74
CA ILE A 234 -14.48 -20.06 -1.19
C ILE A 234 -15.53 -20.23 -0.09
N ALA A 235 -15.11 -20.02 1.16
CA ALA A 235 -16.00 -20.20 2.31
C ALA A 235 -16.99 -19.02 2.47
N ARG A 236 -16.54 -17.82 2.10
CA ARG A 236 -17.36 -16.61 2.19
C ARG A 236 -16.77 -15.50 1.33
N VAL A 237 -17.63 -14.74 0.66
CA VAL A 237 -17.31 -13.51 -0.05
C VAL A 237 -18.13 -12.39 0.57
N SER A 238 -17.53 -11.26 0.90
CA SER A 238 -18.22 -10.10 1.47
C SER A 238 -18.91 -9.27 0.38
N SER A 239 -18.29 -9.19 -0.80
CA SER A 239 -18.83 -8.55 -1.99
C SER A 239 -18.27 -9.18 -3.24
N GLU A 240 -19.02 -9.12 -4.31
CA GLU A 240 -18.70 -9.70 -5.60
C GLU A 240 -19.29 -8.83 -6.70
N SER A 241 -18.55 -8.58 -7.77
CA SER A 241 -19.08 -7.88 -8.94
C SER A 241 -19.93 -8.81 -9.79
N ASP A 242 -21.07 -8.33 -10.24
CA ASP A 242 -21.86 -9.03 -11.23
C ASP A 242 -21.13 -9.10 -12.57
N GLY A 243 -21.25 -10.25 -13.21
CA GLY A 243 -20.66 -10.51 -14.52
C GLY A 243 -19.73 -11.73 -14.53
N ASN A 244 -19.75 -12.44 -15.66
CA ASN A 244 -19.16 -13.78 -15.79
C ASN A 244 -17.65 -13.90 -15.57
N GLN A 245 -16.92 -12.79 -15.53
CA GLN A 245 -15.46 -12.81 -15.38
C GLN A 245 -14.98 -12.21 -14.06
N LYS A 246 -15.88 -11.92 -13.13
CA LYS A 246 -15.58 -11.15 -11.91
C LYS A 246 -16.07 -11.82 -10.64
N GLN A 247 -16.49 -13.07 -10.72
CA GLN A 247 -16.94 -13.83 -9.58
C GLN A 247 -15.76 -14.39 -8.79
N ALA A 248 -15.90 -14.49 -7.47
CA ALA A 248 -14.87 -15.00 -6.59
C ALA A 248 -14.36 -16.40 -7.00
N ILE A 249 -15.21 -17.22 -7.61
CA ILE A 249 -14.83 -18.55 -8.11
C ILE A 249 -13.72 -18.48 -9.16
N ASN A 250 -13.60 -17.38 -9.89
CA ASN A 250 -12.59 -17.20 -10.93
C ASN A 250 -11.14 -17.20 -10.36
N LEU A 251 -10.98 -17.00 -9.05
CA LEU A 251 -9.68 -17.18 -8.39
C LEU A 251 -9.20 -18.64 -8.42
N LEU A 252 -10.11 -19.58 -8.60
CA LEU A 252 -9.86 -21.01 -8.44
C LEU A 252 -10.01 -21.79 -9.73
N ASP A 253 -10.39 -21.15 -10.85
CA ASP A 253 -10.63 -21.82 -12.13
C ASP A 253 -9.36 -22.10 -12.92
N GLY A 254 -8.26 -21.45 -12.55
CA GLY A 254 -6.95 -21.60 -13.21
C GLY A 254 -6.87 -20.93 -14.59
N ASP A 255 -7.87 -20.17 -15.01
CA ASP A 255 -7.86 -19.44 -16.28
C ASP A 255 -7.28 -18.02 -16.08
N PRO A 256 -6.12 -17.69 -16.65
CA PRO A 256 -5.50 -16.38 -16.47
C PRO A 256 -6.28 -15.23 -17.14
N ARG A 257 -7.32 -15.51 -17.92
CA ARG A 257 -8.19 -14.51 -18.54
C ARG A 257 -9.35 -14.10 -17.65
N THR A 258 -9.69 -14.94 -16.69
CA THR A 258 -10.68 -14.64 -15.67
C THR A 258 -10.03 -13.90 -14.52
N HIS A 259 -10.79 -13.12 -13.81
CA HIS A 259 -10.33 -12.38 -12.65
C HIS A 259 -11.50 -12.12 -11.68
N TRP A 260 -11.15 -11.92 -10.44
CA TRP A 260 -12.10 -11.52 -9.42
C TRP A 260 -11.74 -10.14 -8.88
N HIS A 261 -12.74 -9.35 -8.60
CA HIS A 261 -12.57 -8.15 -7.80
C HIS A 261 -13.86 -7.86 -7.02
N THR A 262 -13.72 -7.21 -5.89
CA THR A 262 -14.85 -6.75 -5.10
C THR A 262 -15.54 -5.58 -5.78
N SER A 263 -16.86 -5.54 -5.73
CA SER A 263 -17.60 -4.31 -5.95
C SER A 263 -17.42 -3.45 -4.70
N PHE A 264 -16.91 -2.25 -4.88
CA PHE A 264 -16.81 -1.28 -3.81
C PHE A 264 -18.19 -0.61 -3.67
N SER A 265 -18.89 -0.95 -2.60
CA SER A 265 -20.12 -0.28 -2.18
C SER A 265 -19.81 0.90 -1.29
#